data_f59321103316eb5320747d727ef621b8
#
_entry.id   f59321103316eb5320747d727ef621b8
#
_cell.length_a   1.000
_cell.length_b   1.000
_cell.length_c   1.000
_cell.angle_alpha   90.00
_cell.angle_beta   90.00
_cell.angle_gamma   90.00
#
_symmetry.space_group_name_H-M   'P 1'
#
loop_
_entity.id
_entity.type
_entity.pdbx_description
1 polymer ?
#
loop_
_entity_poly.entity_id
_entity_poly.type
_entity_poly.pdbx_seq_one_letter_code
_entity_poly.pdbx_strand_id
1 'polypeptide(L)'
;VSYARNRGLEEAKGSLISFLDSDDLWEEGKLEAQINWMQVHPDCQVVYTDEKWIRNGVRVNQMNKHQKYSGDIFKQCLPLCIVSPSSVMLRKSLLDEVGIFDESMPVCEDYDLWLRIAIRYPFKFLSDKLIVKRGGNEDQLSRKYWGMDRWRVYALEKLLRGGDLNSVQRGWVTEMLIEKSGVLIQGFAKRGKNEEAEVYRSLVATYS
;
A
#
# COMPACT_ATOMS: atom_id res chain seq x y z
N VAL A 1 -11.40 -7.90 -0.13
CA VAL A 1 -10.56 -7.59 1.03
C VAL A 1 -10.97 -6.25 1.65
N SER A 2 -11.07 -5.15 0.87
CA SER A 2 -11.45 -3.81 1.35
C SER A 2 -12.74 -3.83 2.19
N TYR A 3 -13.82 -4.42 1.68
CA TYR A 3 -15.07 -4.56 2.40
C TYR A 3 -14.92 -5.23 3.78
N ALA A 4 -14.18 -6.33 3.85
CA ALA A 4 -13.99 -7.04 5.14
C ALA A 4 -13.19 -6.19 6.14
N ARG A 5 -12.13 -5.49 5.69
CA ARG A 5 -11.37 -4.58 6.55
C ARG A 5 -12.22 -3.40 7.00
N ASN A 6 -13.04 -2.83 6.13
CA ASN A 6 -13.92 -1.72 6.48
C ASN A 6 -15.00 -2.14 7.51
N ARG A 7 -15.60 -3.34 7.37
CA ARG A 7 -16.49 -3.88 8.41
C ARG A 7 -15.78 -4.04 9.76
N GLY A 8 -14.53 -4.54 9.74
CA GLY A 8 -13.73 -4.60 10.96
C GLY A 8 -13.45 -3.22 11.58
N LEU A 9 -13.21 -2.21 10.75
CA LEU A 9 -13.01 -0.82 11.20
C LEU A 9 -14.25 -0.21 11.86
N GLU A 10 -15.45 -0.50 11.33
CA GLU A 10 -16.73 -0.05 11.90
C GLU A 10 -16.96 -0.64 13.29
N GLU A 11 -16.66 -1.92 13.48
CA GLU A 11 -16.82 -2.62 14.75
C GLU A 11 -15.70 -2.32 15.77
N ALA A 12 -14.56 -1.81 15.32
CA ALA A 12 -13.39 -1.55 16.15
C ALA A 12 -13.67 -0.43 17.17
N LYS A 13 -13.47 -0.73 18.47
CA LYS A 13 -13.68 0.22 19.58
C LYS A 13 -12.38 0.86 20.06
N GLY A 14 -11.24 0.30 19.71
CA GLY A 14 -9.93 0.80 20.11
C GLY A 14 -9.53 2.07 19.39
N SER A 15 -8.70 2.90 20.02
CA SER A 15 -8.10 4.09 19.41
C SER A 15 -6.93 3.77 18.47
N LEU A 16 -6.39 2.57 18.56
CA LEU A 16 -5.34 2.05 17.69
C LEU A 16 -5.88 0.88 16.89
N ILE A 17 -5.55 0.85 15.60
CA ILE A 17 -5.98 -0.17 14.64
C ILE A 17 -4.74 -0.90 14.10
N SER A 18 -4.83 -2.23 14.06
CA SER A 18 -3.90 -3.10 13.35
C SER A 18 -4.68 -4.10 12.51
N PHE A 19 -4.09 -4.51 11.40
CA PHE A 19 -4.68 -5.50 10.49
C PHE A 19 -3.83 -6.78 10.50
N LEU A 20 -4.46 -7.91 10.25
CA LEU A 20 -3.78 -9.18 10.04
C LEU A 20 -4.43 -9.89 8.86
N ASP A 21 -3.65 -10.10 7.81
CA ASP A 21 -4.08 -10.91 6.67
C ASP A 21 -4.15 -12.38 7.07
N SER A 22 -5.11 -13.13 6.56
CA SER A 22 -5.44 -14.48 7.01
C SER A 22 -4.32 -15.51 6.82
N ASP A 23 -3.37 -15.22 5.95
CA ASP A 23 -2.20 -16.05 5.65
C ASP A 23 -0.93 -15.61 6.37
N ASP A 24 -0.94 -14.46 7.06
CA ASP A 24 0.19 -13.93 7.82
C ASP A 24 0.12 -14.32 9.31
N LEU A 25 1.22 -14.14 10.02
CA LEU A 25 1.30 -14.31 11.49
C LEU A 25 1.98 -13.09 12.12
N TRP A 26 1.50 -12.69 13.27
CA TRP A 26 2.22 -11.80 14.17
C TRP A 26 3.18 -12.61 15.06
N GLU A 27 4.38 -12.07 15.23
CA GLU A 27 5.33 -12.56 16.24
C GLU A 27 4.97 -11.98 17.60
N GLU A 28 5.38 -12.67 18.64
CA GLU A 28 5.27 -12.19 20.01
C GLU A 28 5.94 -10.81 20.17
N GLY A 29 5.30 -9.92 20.96
CA GLY A 29 5.79 -8.58 21.20
C GLY A 29 5.44 -7.53 20.12
N LYS A 30 4.83 -7.93 18.98
CA LYS A 30 4.50 -6.94 17.91
C LYS A 30 3.62 -5.81 18.43
N LEU A 31 2.50 -6.12 19.04
CA LEU A 31 1.56 -5.12 19.54
C LEU A 31 2.20 -4.29 20.63
N GLU A 32 2.93 -4.92 21.57
CA GLU A 32 3.64 -4.23 22.63
C GLU A 32 4.65 -3.20 22.08
N ALA A 33 5.51 -3.60 21.15
CA ALA A 33 6.49 -2.71 20.55
C ALA A 33 5.85 -1.49 19.86
N GLN A 34 4.76 -1.71 19.13
CA GLN A 34 4.05 -0.65 18.42
C GLN A 34 3.28 0.27 19.38
N ILE A 35 2.59 -0.30 20.38
CA ILE A 35 1.87 0.47 21.41
C ILE A 35 2.84 1.33 22.21
N ASN A 36 3.94 0.75 22.70
CA ASN A 36 4.96 1.47 23.47
C ASN A 36 5.51 2.65 22.64
N TRP A 37 5.80 2.43 21.36
CA TRP A 37 6.24 3.52 20.48
C TRP A 37 5.20 4.63 20.40
N MET A 38 3.94 4.31 20.13
CA MET A 38 2.86 5.29 19.96
C MET A 38 2.48 6.01 21.27
N GLN A 39 2.68 5.38 22.41
CA GLN A 39 2.48 6.01 23.72
C GLN A 39 3.54 7.09 24.02
N VAL A 40 4.80 6.79 23.71
CA VAL A 40 5.93 7.73 23.90
C VAL A 40 5.93 8.85 22.85
N HIS A 41 5.32 8.61 21.68
CA HIS A 41 5.24 9.54 20.56
C HIS A 41 3.78 9.83 20.19
N PRO A 42 3.07 10.69 20.94
CA PRO A 42 1.64 10.94 20.75
C PRO A 42 1.30 11.52 19.37
N ASP A 43 2.23 12.22 18.73
CA ASP A 43 2.05 12.79 17.37
C ASP A 43 2.24 11.75 16.25
N CYS A 44 2.80 10.58 16.56
CA CYS A 44 2.96 9.51 15.59
C CYS A 44 1.59 8.92 15.20
N GLN A 45 1.23 8.99 13.91
CA GLN A 45 -0.04 8.49 13.38
C GLN A 45 0.04 7.05 12.91
N VAL A 46 1.21 6.64 12.40
CA VAL A 46 1.42 5.32 11.80
C VAL A 46 2.79 4.75 12.16
N VAL A 47 2.79 3.53 12.65
CA VAL A 47 4.00 2.74 12.89
C VAL A 47 3.87 1.39 12.22
N TYR A 48 4.96 0.88 11.64
CA TYR A 48 4.99 -0.44 11.02
C TYR A 48 6.32 -1.15 11.28
N THR A 49 6.32 -2.46 11.14
CA THR A 49 7.46 -3.33 11.48
C THR A 49 8.07 -3.98 10.24
N ASP A 50 9.24 -4.58 10.42
CA ASP A 50 9.83 -5.44 9.40
C ASP A 50 9.17 -6.83 9.40
N GLU A 51 9.48 -7.62 8.38
CA GLU A 51 8.82 -8.89 8.04
C GLU A 51 9.84 -10.00 7.78
N LYS A 52 9.48 -11.21 8.18
CA LYS A 52 10.10 -12.46 7.72
C LYS A 52 9.25 -13.02 6.59
N TRP A 53 9.85 -13.33 5.44
CA TRP A 53 9.12 -13.87 4.31
C TRP A 53 9.30 -15.38 4.20
N ILE A 54 8.20 -16.10 4.10
CA ILE A 54 8.15 -17.53 3.87
C ILE A 54 7.39 -17.78 2.57
N ARG A 55 8.00 -18.50 1.63
CA ARG A 55 7.39 -18.90 0.37
C ARG A 55 7.42 -20.42 0.24
N ASN A 56 6.27 -21.05 0.07
CA ASN A 56 6.16 -22.51 0.00
C ASN A 56 6.91 -23.21 1.16
N GLY A 57 6.78 -22.68 2.38
CA GLY A 57 7.45 -23.21 3.58
C GLY A 57 8.94 -22.84 3.72
N VAL A 58 9.55 -22.17 2.73
CA VAL A 58 10.98 -21.81 2.76
C VAL A 58 11.14 -20.31 3.02
N ARG A 59 12.06 -19.96 3.94
CA ARG A 59 12.42 -18.57 4.19
C ARG A 59 13.11 -17.97 2.97
N VAL A 60 12.63 -16.79 2.55
CA VAL A 60 13.21 -16.00 1.45
C VAL A 60 13.59 -14.61 1.93
N ASN A 61 14.64 -14.04 1.35
CA ASN A 61 15.03 -12.67 1.63
C ASN A 61 14.18 -11.68 0.82
N GLN A 62 13.90 -10.54 1.41
CA GLN A 62 13.29 -9.42 0.70
C GLN A 62 14.27 -8.90 -0.36
N MET A 63 13.73 -8.50 -1.52
CA MET A 63 14.51 -7.80 -2.53
C MET A 63 14.68 -6.33 -2.13
N ASN A 64 15.72 -5.65 -2.61
CA ASN A 64 16.02 -4.24 -2.33
C ASN A 64 14.82 -3.30 -2.57
N LYS A 65 13.97 -3.61 -3.55
CA LYS A 65 12.75 -2.83 -3.84
C LYS A 65 11.70 -2.85 -2.71
N HIS A 66 11.84 -3.73 -1.73
CA HIS A 66 10.96 -3.82 -0.54
C HIS A 66 11.60 -3.20 0.70
N GLN A 67 12.67 -2.41 0.52
CA GLN A 67 13.29 -1.69 1.62
C GLN A 67 12.26 -0.83 2.35
N LYS A 68 12.38 -0.78 3.68
CA LYS A 68 11.48 -0.06 4.57
C LYS A 68 12.15 1.25 5.02
N TYR A 69 11.34 2.27 5.30
CA TYR A 69 11.83 3.62 5.61
C TYR A 69 11.04 4.24 6.76
N SER A 70 11.63 5.21 7.47
CA SER A 70 10.94 6.10 8.40
C SER A 70 10.90 7.52 7.85
N GLY A 71 9.94 8.32 8.32
CA GLY A 71 9.76 9.70 7.94
C GLY A 71 8.78 9.89 6.80
N ASP A 72 9.02 10.86 5.94
CA ASP A 72 8.25 11.05 4.71
C ASP A 72 8.62 9.96 3.69
N ILE A 73 7.76 8.97 3.57
CA ILE A 73 7.96 7.82 2.69
C ILE A 73 7.07 7.88 1.44
N PHE A 74 6.40 9.00 1.18
CA PHE A 74 5.45 9.11 0.07
C PHE A 74 6.10 8.71 -1.27
N LYS A 75 7.27 9.30 -1.57
CA LYS A 75 7.99 8.99 -2.81
C LYS A 75 8.40 7.52 -2.91
N GLN A 76 8.81 6.91 -1.80
CA GLN A 76 9.20 5.51 -1.73
C GLN A 76 8.02 4.53 -1.90
N CYS A 77 6.81 4.97 -1.55
CA CYS A 77 5.60 4.17 -1.72
C CYS A 77 5.06 4.16 -3.17
N LEU A 78 5.41 5.15 -4.00
CA LEU A 78 4.88 5.28 -5.36
C LEU A 78 5.18 4.08 -6.28
N PRO A 79 6.41 3.52 -6.33
CA PRO A 79 6.69 2.38 -7.20
C PRO A 79 5.98 1.09 -6.79
N LEU A 80 5.83 0.87 -5.47
CA LEU A 80 5.36 -0.39 -4.91
C LEU A 80 4.80 -0.19 -3.51
N CYS A 81 3.81 -1.01 -3.12
CA CYS A 81 3.38 -1.09 -1.72
C CYS A 81 4.52 -1.69 -0.86
N ILE A 82 5.19 -0.85 -0.06
CA ILE A 82 6.28 -1.26 0.84
C ILE A 82 5.82 -1.48 2.28
N VAL A 83 4.59 -1.12 2.61
CA VAL A 83 3.95 -1.31 3.92
C VAL A 83 2.88 -2.38 3.78
N SER A 84 3.04 -3.52 4.44
CA SER A 84 1.99 -4.54 4.43
C SER A 84 0.95 -4.25 5.52
N PRO A 85 -0.34 -4.53 5.29
CA PRO A 85 -1.39 -4.33 6.29
C PRO A 85 -1.08 -5.04 7.60
N SER A 86 -0.57 -6.27 7.54
CA SER A 86 -0.23 -7.05 8.76
C SER A 86 0.86 -6.41 9.62
N SER A 87 1.71 -5.54 9.04
CA SER A 87 2.81 -4.89 9.76
C SER A 87 2.41 -3.61 10.46
N VAL A 88 1.29 -3.00 10.07
CA VAL A 88 0.94 -1.64 10.47
C VAL A 88 0.17 -1.60 11.81
N MET A 89 0.36 -0.50 12.54
CA MET A 89 -0.56 0.02 13.54
C MET A 89 -0.74 1.52 13.30
N LEU A 90 -1.97 1.99 13.36
CA LEU A 90 -2.31 3.39 13.13
C LEU A 90 -3.35 3.90 14.14
N ARG A 91 -3.44 5.23 14.31
CA ARG A 91 -4.51 5.84 15.09
C ARG A 91 -5.83 5.77 14.31
N LYS A 92 -6.90 5.35 14.98
CA LYS A 92 -8.23 5.27 14.35
C LYS A 92 -8.67 6.62 13.80
N SER A 93 -8.43 7.71 14.53
CA SER A 93 -8.76 9.07 14.10
C SER A 93 -8.13 9.49 12.78
N LEU A 94 -6.98 8.91 12.41
CA LEU A 94 -6.38 9.16 11.11
C LEU A 94 -7.30 8.76 9.94
N LEU A 95 -8.08 7.69 10.11
CA LEU A 95 -9.00 7.22 9.09
C LEU A 95 -10.22 8.14 8.90
N ASP A 96 -10.56 8.93 9.92
CA ASP A 96 -11.61 9.95 9.81
C ASP A 96 -11.19 11.09 8.86
N GLU A 97 -9.88 11.35 8.75
CA GLU A 97 -9.33 12.41 7.91
C GLU A 97 -9.01 11.93 6.48
N VAL A 98 -8.41 10.75 6.36
CA VAL A 98 -7.93 10.25 5.05
C VAL A 98 -8.89 9.28 4.39
N GLY A 99 -9.94 8.86 5.10
CA GLY A 99 -10.89 7.83 4.68
C GLY A 99 -10.36 6.41 4.88
N ILE A 100 -11.21 5.44 4.59
CA ILE A 100 -10.98 4.00 4.76
C ILE A 100 -10.54 3.34 3.44
N PHE A 101 -10.49 2.02 3.38
CA PHE A 101 -10.15 1.28 2.16
C PHE A 101 -11.19 1.51 1.06
N ASP A 102 -10.73 1.67 -0.17
CA ASP A 102 -11.59 1.82 -1.35
C ASP A 102 -12.17 0.45 -1.75
N GLU A 103 -13.46 0.25 -1.58
CA GLU A 103 -14.15 -1.01 -1.87
C GLU A 103 -14.28 -1.31 -3.38
N SER A 104 -14.10 -0.30 -4.21
CA SER A 104 -14.06 -0.49 -5.68
C SER A 104 -12.75 -1.15 -6.14
N MET A 105 -11.73 -1.18 -5.28
CA MET A 105 -10.42 -1.77 -5.58
C MET A 105 -10.35 -3.23 -5.10
N PRO A 106 -10.34 -4.22 -5.99
CA PRO A 106 -10.22 -5.62 -5.61
C PRO A 106 -8.80 -6.00 -5.14
N VAL A 107 -7.81 -5.20 -5.51
CA VAL A 107 -6.39 -5.32 -5.12
C VAL A 107 -5.74 -3.94 -5.10
N CYS A 108 -4.58 -3.83 -4.43
CA CYS A 108 -3.86 -2.55 -4.21
C CYS A 108 -4.66 -1.53 -3.39
N GLU A 109 -5.65 -1.96 -2.64
CA GLU A 109 -6.41 -1.13 -1.71
C GLU A 109 -5.53 -0.59 -0.59
N ASP A 110 -4.53 -1.38 -0.19
CA ASP A 110 -3.50 -1.02 0.77
C ASP A 110 -2.57 0.06 0.21
N TYR A 111 -2.13 -0.10 -1.03
CA TYR A 111 -1.32 0.89 -1.74
C TYR A 111 -2.04 2.25 -1.81
N ASP A 112 -3.34 2.28 -2.17
CA ASP A 112 -4.15 3.49 -2.21
C ASP A 112 -4.22 4.17 -0.83
N LEU A 113 -4.52 3.40 0.23
CA LEU A 113 -4.64 3.94 1.58
C LEU A 113 -3.30 4.49 2.09
N TRP A 114 -2.20 3.74 1.91
CA TRP A 114 -0.89 4.20 2.37
C TRP A 114 -0.41 5.46 1.65
N LEU A 115 -0.71 5.61 0.37
CA LEU A 115 -0.40 6.85 -0.36
C LEU A 115 -1.20 8.04 0.17
N ARG A 116 -2.51 7.89 0.43
CA ARG A 116 -3.33 8.97 1.02
C ARG A 116 -2.84 9.39 2.40
N ILE A 117 -2.37 8.45 3.20
CA ILE A 117 -1.76 8.74 4.49
C ILE A 117 -0.39 9.42 4.31
N ALA A 118 0.48 8.87 3.47
CA ALA A 118 1.86 9.34 3.31
C ALA A 118 1.97 10.74 2.70
N ILE A 119 0.94 11.23 2.02
CA ILE A 119 0.86 12.63 1.57
C ILE A 119 0.93 13.60 2.76
N ARG A 120 0.36 13.22 3.91
CA ARG A 120 0.10 14.10 5.05
C ARG A 120 0.94 13.77 6.27
N TYR A 121 1.28 12.49 6.48
CA TYR A 121 1.86 11.99 7.73
C TYR A 121 3.11 11.16 7.49
N PRO A 122 4.16 11.37 8.30
CA PRO A 122 5.32 10.51 8.29
C PRO A 122 4.98 9.14 8.90
N PHE A 123 5.66 8.11 8.42
CA PHE A 123 5.56 6.75 8.94
C PHE A 123 6.76 6.44 9.84
N LYS A 124 6.52 5.72 10.92
CA LYS A 124 7.61 5.17 11.73
C LYS A 124 7.83 3.70 11.41
N PHE A 125 9.04 3.37 11.00
CA PHE A 125 9.50 2.01 10.83
C PHE A 125 10.23 1.51 12.08
N LEU A 126 9.82 0.36 12.60
CA LEU A 126 10.52 -0.42 13.61
C LEU A 126 11.22 -1.59 12.91
N SER A 127 12.54 -1.73 13.10
CA SER A 127 13.37 -2.70 12.37
C SER A 127 13.19 -4.15 12.83
N ASP A 128 12.47 -4.37 13.90
CA ASP A 128 12.17 -5.71 14.40
C ASP A 128 11.25 -6.46 13.45
N LYS A 129 11.61 -7.70 13.13
CA LYS A 129 10.84 -8.56 12.22
C LYS A 129 9.71 -9.25 12.96
N LEU A 130 8.62 -8.51 13.16
CA LEU A 130 7.49 -8.92 13.98
C LEU A 130 6.30 -9.48 13.19
N ILE A 131 6.49 -9.69 11.88
CA ILE A 131 5.53 -10.34 10.99
C ILE A 131 6.20 -11.53 10.30
N VAL A 132 5.46 -12.64 10.20
CA VAL A 132 5.76 -13.73 9.28
C VAL A 132 4.78 -13.62 8.11
N LYS A 133 5.27 -13.08 7.00
CA LYS A 133 4.52 -12.97 5.75
C LYS A 133 4.64 -14.26 4.97
N ARG A 134 3.52 -14.95 4.83
CA ARG A 134 3.45 -16.20 4.07
C ARG A 134 3.01 -15.95 2.65
N GLY A 135 3.57 -16.68 1.71
CA GLY A 135 3.24 -16.54 0.30
C GLY A 135 3.57 -17.81 -0.49
N GLY A 136 3.16 -17.79 -1.76
CA GLY A 136 3.31 -18.95 -2.64
C GLY A 136 2.03 -19.76 -2.79
N ASN A 137 0.97 -19.46 -2.04
CA ASN A 137 -0.33 -20.10 -2.14
C ASN A 137 -0.97 -19.81 -3.51
N GLU A 138 -1.76 -20.75 -4.02
CA GLU A 138 -2.42 -20.62 -5.34
C GLU A 138 -3.51 -19.54 -5.34
N ASP A 139 -4.15 -19.30 -4.20
CA ASP A 139 -5.24 -18.36 -3.99
C ASP A 139 -4.78 -16.91 -3.71
N GLN A 140 -3.46 -16.65 -3.74
CA GLN A 140 -2.95 -15.28 -3.54
C GLN A 140 -3.58 -14.29 -4.51
N LEU A 141 -4.10 -13.17 -4.00
CA LEU A 141 -4.72 -12.10 -4.78
C LEU A 141 -3.81 -11.57 -5.90
N SER A 142 -2.50 -11.48 -5.65
CA SER A 142 -1.52 -11.06 -6.65
C SER A 142 -1.36 -12.02 -7.84
N ARG A 143 -1.81 -13.28 -7.71
CA ARG A 143 -1.87 -14.24 -8.81
C ARG A 143 -3.24 -14.23 -9.51
N LYS A 144 -4.31 -14.03 -8.74
CA LYS A 144 -5.68 -13.99 -9.26
C LYS A 144 -5.91 -12.78 -10.18
N TYR A 145 -5.33 -11.63 -9.85
CA TYR A 145 -5.48 -10.40 -10.61
C TYR A 145 -4.19 -10.09 -11.37
N TRP A 146 -4.17 -10.36 -12.67
CA TRP A 146 -3.05 -9.96 -13.50
C TRP A 146 -2.99 -8.44 -13.69
N GLY A 147 -1.78 -7.89 -13.93
CA GLY A 147 -1.62 -6.48 -14.23
C GLY A 147 -1.92 -5.59 -13.02
N MET A 148 -1.30 -5.85 -11.87
CA MET A 148 -1.44 -5.05 -10.64
C MET A 148 -1.23 -3.55 -10.90
N ASP A 149 -0.40 -3.18 -11.88
CA ASP A 149 -0.18 -1.77 -12.22
C ASP A 149 -1.43 -1.07 -12.76
N ARG A 150 -2.44 -1.77 -13.24
CA ARG A 150 -3.75 -1.17 -13.58
C ARG A 150 -4.37 -0.49 -12.36
N TRP A 151 -4.32 -1.16 -11.23
CA TRP A 151 -4.88 -0.67 -9.97
C TRP A 151 -3.99 0.38 -9.31
N ARG A 152 -2.67 0.27 -9.49
CA ARG A 152 -1.76 1.33 -9.06
C ARG A 152 -1.95 2.60 -9.88
N VAL A 153 -2.11 2.49 -11.20
CA VAL A 153 -2.44 3.64 -12.07
C VAL A 153 -3.76 4.27 -11.65
N TYR A 154 -4.78 3.46 -11.35
CA TYR A 154 -6.06 3.95 -10.84
C TYR A 154 -5.88 4.75 -9.53
N ALA A 155 -5.13 4.23 -8.56
CA ALA A 155 -4.84 4.93 -7.32
C ALA A 155 -4.06 6.24 -7.53
N LEU A 156 -3.06 6.24 -8.42
CA LEU A 156 -2.28 7.44 -8.75
C LEU A 156 -3.14 8.50 -9.43
N GLU A 157 -4.00 8.10 -10.37
CA GLU A 157 -4.94 9.02 -11.03
C GLU A 157 -5.93 9.63 -10.01
N LYS A 158 -6.45 8.82 -9.09
CA LYS A 158 -7.32 9.26 -8.00
C LYS A 158 -6.63 10.33 -7.15
N LEU A 159 -5.34 10.17 -6.81
CA LEU A 159 -4.56 11.18 -6.10
C LEU A 159 -4.42 12.48 -6.90
N LEU A 160 -4.14 12.39 -8.21
CA LEU A 160 -4.01 13.57 -9.07
C LEU A 160 -5.31 14.37 -9.19
N ARG A 161 -6.46 13.70 -9.09
CA ARG A 161 -7.79 14.32 -9.10
C ARG A 161 -8.18 14.90 -7.74
N GLY A 162 -7.64 14.37 -6.62
CA GLY A 162 -8.06 14.69 -5.26
C GLY A 162 -7.65 16.08 -4.74
N GLY A 163 -6.66 16.73 -5.34
CA GLY A 163 -6.26 18.10 -4.97
C GLY A 163 -5.35 18.24 -3.75
N ASP A 164 -5.05 17.17 -3.01
CA ASP A 164 -4.25 17.21 -1.77
C ASP A 164 -2.72 17.28 -1.99
N LEU A 165 -2.26 17.08 -3.23
CA LEU A 165 -0.85 17.04 -3.58
C LEU A 165 -0.27 18.45 -3.72
N ASN A 166 0.89 18.70 -3.09
CA ASN A 166 1.69 19.86 -3.45
C ASN A 166 2.34 19.69 -4.86
N SER A 167 2.96 20.73 -5.39
CA SER A 167 3.52 20.70 -6.74
C SER A 167 4.59 19.63 -6.94
N VAL A 168 5.44 19.40 -5.94
CA VAL A 168 6.51 18.39 -5.98
C VAL A 168 5.92 16.98 -5.95
N GLN A 169 4.99 16.71 -5.04
CA GLN A 169 4.29 15.44 -4.93
C GLN A 169 3.52 15.13 -6.22
N ARG A 170 2.83 16.13 -6.77
CA ARG A 170 2.12 16.01 -8.06
C ARG A 170 3.06 15.58 -9.18
N GLY A 171 4.25 16.19 -9.28
CA GLY A 171 5.28 15.80 -10.25
C GLY A 171 5.66 14.33 -10.11
N TRP A 172 5.96 13.86 -8.90
CA TRP A 172 6.32 12.46 -8.64
C TRP A 172 5.18 11.48 -8.99
N VAL A 173 3.94 11.83 -8.66
CA VAL A 173 2.77 10.99 -8.97
C VAL A 173 2.55 10.93 -10.48
N THR A 174 2.69 12.04 -11.18
CA THR A 174 2.58 12.11 -12.64
C THR A 174 3.64 11.25 -13.33
N GLU A 175 4.90 11.39 -12.94
CA GLU A 175 6.00 10.57 -13.47
C GLU A 175 5.73 9.07 -13.27
N MET A 176 5.31 8.68 -12.07
CA MET A 176 4.99 7.28 -11.76
C MET A 176 3.78 6.76 -12.54
N LEU A 177 2.75 7.58 -12.71
CA LEU A 177 1.58 7.22 -13.52
C LEU A 177 1.98 6.97 -14.97
N ILE A 178 2.80 7.85 -15.56
CA ILE A 178 3.31 7.71 -16.94
C ILE A 178 4.15 6.45 -17.07
N GLU A 179 5.08 6.19 -16.13
CA GLU A 179 5.94 4.99 -16.12
C GLU A 179 5.10 3.71 -16.12
N LYS A 180 4.17 3.58 -15.16
CA LYS A 180 3.33 2.39 -15.03
C LYS A 180 2.37 2.21 -16.20
N SER A 181 1.80 3.32 -16.72
CA SER A 181 0.97 3.28 -17.92
C SER A 181 1.77 2.81 -19.13
N GLY A 182 3.04 3.23 -19.26
CA GLY A 182 3.94 2.74 -20.31
C GLY A 182 4.15 1.24 -20.28
N VAL A 183 4.32 0.65 -19.09
CA VAL A 183 4.42 -0.82 -18.92
C VAL A 183 3.13 -1.50 -19.37
N LEU A 184 1.96 -0.95 -19.01
CA LEU A 184 0.66 -1.49 -19.39
C LEU A 184 0.43 -1.39 -20.90
N ILE A 185 0.73 -0.25 -21.54
CA ILE A 185 0.65 -0.05 -22.99
C ILE A 185 1.45 -1.12 -23.73
N GLN A 186 2.72 -1.31 -23.35
CA GLN A 186 3.57 -2.34 -23.96
C GLN A 186 3.02 -3.75 -23.76
N GLY A 187 2.56 -4.04 -22.53
CA GLY A 187 1.98 -5.33 -22.19
C GLY A 187 0.71 -5.65 -22.96
N PHE A 188 -0.18 -4.69 -23.16
CA PHE A 188 -1.40 -4.84 -23.93
C PHE A 188 -1.09 -4.97 -25.43
N ALA A 189 -0.25 -4.11 -25.98
CA ALA A 189 0.13 -4.13 -27.40
C ALA A 189 0.76 -5.49 -27.79
N LYS A 190 1.67 -6.04 -26.98
CA LYS A 190 2.26 -7.38 -27.21
C LYS A 190 1.24 -8.50 -27.26
N ARG A 191 0.05 -8.31 -26.69
CA ARG A 191 -1.06 -9.30 -26.66
C ARG A 191 -2.15 -8.98 -27.68
N GLY A 192 -1.95 -8.00 -28.58
CA GLY A 192 -2.93 -7.57 -29.57
C GLY A 192 -4.15 -6.82 -28.99
N LYS A 193 -4.09 -6.41 -27.71
CA LYS A 193 -5.15 -5.70 -27.01
C LYS A 193 -4.97 -4.19 -27.17
N ASN A 194 -5.21 -3.72 -28.43
CA ASN A 194 -4.90 -2.33 -28.80
C ASN A 194 -5.87 -1.32 -28.17
N GLU A 195 -7.13 -1.67 -27.99
CA GLU A 195 -8.12 -0.79 -27.35
C GLU A 195 -7.76 -0.51 -25.89
N GLU A 196 -7.38 -1.55 -25.14
CA GLU A 196 -6.93 -1.38 -23.77
C GLU A 196 -5.61 -0.58 -23.69
N ALA A 197 -4.70 -0.74 -24.66
CA ALA A 197 -3.49 0.07 -24.74
C ALA A 197 -3.81 1.55 -25.00
N GLU A 198 -4.84 1.85 -25.81
CA GLU A 198 -5.26 3.21 -26.14
C GLU A 198 -5.82 3.96 -24.92
N VAL A 199 -6.53 3.28 -24.02
CA VAL A 199 -6.98 3.88 -22.76
C VAL A 199 -5.81 4.47 -21.97
N TYR A 200 -4.69 3.75 -21.86
CA TYR A 200 -3.52 4.23 -21.13
C TYR A 200 -2.72 5.27 -21.91
N ARG A 201 -2.71 5.25 -23.27
CA ARG A 201 -2.12 6.33 -24.07
C ARG A 201 -2.89 7.64 -23.87
N SER A 202 -4.21 7.59 -23.90
CA SER A 202 -5.07 8.74 -23.63
C SER A 202 -4.86 9.30 -22.24
N LEU A 203 -4.71 8.40 -21.25
CA LEU A 203 -4.42 8.79 -19.87
C LEU A 203 -3.07 9.52 -19.78
N VAL A 204 -2.02 8.96 -20.37
CA VAL A 204 -0.69 9.60 -20.42
C VAL A 204 -0.79 10.97 -21.06
N ALA A 205 -1.48 11.12 -22.21
CA ALA A 205 -1.64 12.41 -22.89
C ALA A 205 -2.38 13.46 -22.04
N THR A 206 -3.23 13.02 -21.09
CA THR A 206 -3.95 13.94 -20.19
C THR A 206 -3.03 14.55 -19.13
N TYR A 207 -1.97 13.83 -18.73
CA TYR A 207 -1.08 14.22 -17.63
C TYR A 207 0.35 14.57 -18.08
N SER A 208 0.65 14.56 -19.39
CA SER A 208 1.95 14.98 -19.98
C SER A 208 1.97 16.49 -20.36
#